data_3a9c5198e1eabd12f20dbbb64e071540
#
_entry.id   3a9c5198e1eabd12f20dbbb64e071540
#
_cell.length_a   1.000
_cell.length_b   1.000
_cell.length_c   1.000
_cell.angle_alpha   90.00
_cell.angle_beta   90.00
_cell.angle_gamma   90.00
#
_symmetry.space_group_name_H-M   'P 1'
#
loop_
_entity.id
_entity.type
_entity.pdbx_description
1 polymer ?
#
loop_
_entity_poly.entity_id
_entity_poly.type
_entity_poly.pdbx_seq_one_letter_code
_entity_poly.pdbx_strand_id
1 'polypeptide(L)'
;TQSFPTPGKGFFALVGMFLRRVTMGQRPPIIINRLDAERLQRLIDHASEKDQVVAELLEEELSRGEVLDPQDIPDNVVSMNSQIRFTDLTRGCQMVRTLVYPHALASVADGISVMAPIGAALIGLKVGDEIEWPLPNNANVRLRIDAIFWQPEREKQFHR
;
A
#
# COMPACT_ATOMS: atom_id res chain seq x y z
N THR A 1 -33.69 -10.17 -24.47
CA THR A 1 -33.19 -9.92 -24.25
C THR A 1 -32.73 -9.20 -23.85
N GLN A 2 -32.55 -9.16 -23.64
CA GLN A 2 -31.92 -8.63 -23.35
C GLN A 2 -31.45 -8.20 -23.09
N SER A 3 -31.89 -8.19 -23.05
CA SER A 3 -31.24 -7.73 -23.00
C SER A 3 -30.19 -7.24 -22.57
N PHE A 4 -29.52 -7.89 -22.00
CA PHE A 4 -28.21 -7.44 -21.78
C PHE A 4 -27.45 -7.60 -23.03
N PRO A 5 -26.84 -6.55 -23.51
CA PRO A 5 -25.89 -6.73 -24.56
C PRO A 5 -24.96 -7.82 -24.10
N THR A 6 -24.68 -8.76 -24.92
CA THR A 6 -23.66 -9.73 -24.63
C THR A 6 -22.42 -8.96 -24.24
N PRO A 7 -21.96 -9.12 -23.01
CA PRO A 7 -20.78 -8.38 -22.63
C PRO A 7 -19.61 -8.85 -23.46
N GLY A 8 -18.90 -7.93 -23.99
CA GLY A 8 -17.65 -8.23 -24.64
C GLY A 8 -16.61 -8.67 -23.65
N LYS A 9 -15.44 -9.05 -24.14
CA LYS A 9 -14.36 -9.50 -23.27
C LYS A 9 -13.97 -8.44 -22.26
N GLY A 10 -14.02 -7.17 -22.64
CA GLY A 10 -13.70 -6.09 -21.73
C GLY A 10 -14.67 -5.99 -20.57
N PHE A 11 -15.94 -6.28 -20.83
CA PHE A 11 -16.94 -6.26 -19.77
C PHE A 11 -16.63 -7.30 -18.70
N PHE A 12 -16.30 -8.52 -19.08
CA PHE A 12 -15.99 -9.56 -18.11
C PHE A 12 -14.73 -9.24 -17.33
N ALA A 13 -13.72 -8.70 -17.98
CA ALA A 13 -12.52 -8.29 -17.29
C ALA A 13 -12.81 -7.22 -16.25
N LEU A 14 -13.62 -6.23 -16.62
CA LEU A 14 -13.98 -5.15 -15.73
C LEU A 14 -14.81 -5.65 -14.54
N VAL A 15 -15.77 -6.53 -14.81
CA VAL A 15 -16.60 -7.10 -13.76
C VAL A 15 -15.76 -7.93 -12.81
N GLY A 16 -14.82 -8.70 -13.33
CA GLY A 16 -13.92 -9.49 -12.51
C GLY A 16 -13.08 -8.63 -11.60
N MET A 17 -12.54 -7.53 -12.10
CA MET A 17 -11.78 -6.60 -11.29
C MET A 17 -12.65 -5.93 -10.23
N PHE A 18 -13.85 -5.52 -10.60
CA PHE A 18 -14.77 -4.90 -9.65
C PHE A 18 -15.15 -5.87 -8.55
N LEU A 19 -15.51 -7.11 -8.89
CA LEU A 19 -15.87 -8.11 -7.91
C LEU A 19 -14.71 -8.42 -6.97
N ARG A 20 -13.49 -8.48 -7.51
CA ARG A 20 -12.32 -8.71 -6.67
C ARG A 20 -12.13 -7.60 -5.66
N ARG A 21 -12.33 -6.34 -6.06
CA ARG A 21 -12.24 -5.22 -5.12
C ARG A 21 -13.30 -5.30 -4.04
N VAL A 22 -14.51 -5.68 -4.41
CA VAL A 22 -15.59 -5.85 -3.45
C VAL A 22 -15.27 -6.98 -2.47
N THR A 23 -14.77 -8.12 -2.99
CA THR A 23 -14.46 -9.26 -2.14
C THR A 23 -13.21 -9.04 -1.28
N MET A 24 -12.32 -8.13 -1.68
CA MET A 24 -11.16 -7.78 -0.87
C MET A 24 -11.51 -6.83 0.28
N GLY A 25 -12.78 -6.47 0.39
CA GLY A 25 -13.19 -5.56 1.43
C GLY A 25 -12.87 -4.12 1.09
N GLN A 26 -13.05 -3.25 2.05
CA GLN A 26 -12.83 -1.84 1.85
C GLN A 26 -11.36 -1.49 1.97
N ARG A 27 -10.93 -0.62 1.09
CA ARG A 27 -9.62 0.00 1.18
C ARG A 27 -9.84 1.43 1.65
N PRO A 28 -9.33 1.81 2.82
CA PRO A 28 -9.47 3.18 3.31
C PRO A 28 -8.83 4.19 2.36
N PRO A 29 -9.30 5.43 2.34
CA PRO A 29 -8.58 6.48 1.60
C PRO A 29 -7.17 6.61 2.14
N ILE A 30 -6.22 6.87 1.25
CA ILE A 30 -4.82 6.99 1.64
C ILE A 30 -4.29 8.38 1.26
N ILE A 31 -3.25 8.78 1.99
CA ILE A 31 -2.56 10.05 1.75
C ILE A 31 -1.10 9.73 1.48
N ILE A 32 -0.55 10.28 0.41
CA ILE A 32 0.80 9.98 -0.02
C ILE A 32 1.59 11.28 -0.16
N ASN A 33 2.79 11.27 0.40
CA ASN A 33 3.76 12.35 0.24
C ASN A 33 4.17 12.43 -1.23
N ARG A 34 4.20 13.64 -1.79
CA ARG A 34 4.53 13.86 -3.20
C ARG A 34 5.89 13.27 -3.59
N LEU A 35 6.89 13.41 -2.74
CA LEU A 35 8.21 12.83 -3.00
C LEU A 35 8.15 11.31 -3.01
N ASP A 36 7.40 10.75 -2.07
CA ASP A 36 7.20 9.29 -2.04
C ASP A 36 6.48 8.82 -3.30
N ALA A 37 5.45 9.54 -3.73
CA ALA A 37 4.70 9.17 -4.93
C ALA A 37 5.62 9.14 -6.15
N GLU A 38 6.50 10.13 -6.29
CA GLU A 38 7.45 10.17 -7.41
C GLU A 38 8.45 9.02 -7.36
N ARG A 39 8.98 8.75 -6.18
CA ARG A 39 9.93 7.65 -6.00
C ARG A 39 9.29 6.29 -6.21
N LEU A 40 8.08 6.11 -5.71
CA LEU A 40 7.34 4.87 -5.88
C LEU A 40 6.97 4.65 -7.34
N GLN A 41 6.63 5.71 -8.07
CA GLN A 41 6.34 5.57 -9.49
C GLN A 41 7.57 5.08 -10.26
N ARG A 42 8.76 5.56 -9.90
CA ARG A 42 9.99 5.05 -10.53
C ARG A 42 10.21 3.58 -10.24
N LEU A 43 9.93 3.13 -9.02
CA LEU A 43 10.01 1.72 -8.68
C LEU A 43 9.05 0.89 -9.55
N ILE A 44 7.83 1.37 -9.71
CA ILE A 44 6.82 0.68 -10.51
C ILE A 44 7.28 0.59 -11.96
N ASP A 45 7.77 1.70 -12.51
CA ASP A 45 8.18 1.77 -13.91
C ASP A 45 9.36 0.85 -14.23
N HIS A 46 10.17 0.54 -13.23
CA HIS A 46 11.37 -0.28 -13.39
C HIS A 46 11.25 -1.65 -12.73
N ALA A 47 10.03 -2.05 -12.35
CA ALA A 47 9.82 -3.31 -11.66
C ALA A 47 10.17 -4.49 -12.55
N SER A 48 10.86 -5.48 -11.97
CA SER A 48 11.17 -6.73 -12.67
C SER A 48 9.90 -7.57 -12.83
N GLU A 49 9.99 -8.59 -13.69
CA GLU A 49 8.86 -9.46 -13.94
C GLU A 49 8.30 -10.09 -12.66
N LYS A 50 9.17 -10.49 -11.76
CA LYS A 50 8.73 -11.11 -10.51
C LYS A 50 8.02 -10.13 -9.58
N ASP A 51 8.25 -8.84 -9.75
CA ASP A 51 7.65 -7.81 -8.91
C ASP A 51 6.41 -7.16 -9.54
N GLN A 52 6.01 -7.61 -10.73
CA GLN A 52 4.91 -6.97 -11.45
C GLN A 52 3.59 -6.96 -10.69
N VAL A 53 3.26 -8.07 -10.01
CA VAL A 53 2.00 -8.13 -9.27
C VAL A 53 1.96 -7.07 -8.17
N VAL A 54 3.06 -6.94 -7.42
CA VAL A 54 3.14 -5.94 -6.37
C VAL A 54 3.16 -4.53 -6.97
N ALA A 55 3.88 -4.35 -8.06
CA ALA A 55 3.95 -3.05 -8.74
C ALA A 55 2.56 -2.60 -9.21
N GLU A 56 1.76 -3.50 -9.74
CA GLU A 56 0.40 -3.17 -10.18
C GLU A 56 -0.49 -2.79 -9.00
N LEU A 57 -0.40 -3.54 -7.90
CA LEU A 57 -1.16 -3.21 -6.70
C LEU A 57 -0.75 -1.85 -6.14
N LEU A 58 0.55 -1.58 -6.11
CA LEU A 58 1.07 -0.31 -5.63
C LEU A 58 0.63 0.84 -6.54
N GLU A 59 0.61 0.62 -7.85
CA GLU A 59 0.13 1.63 -8.78
C GLU A 59 -1.35 1.96 -8.55
N GLU A 60 -2.16 0.94 -8.26
CA GLU A 60 -3.56 1.19 -7.90
C GLU A 60 -3.65 2.05 -6.64
N GLU A 61 -2.82 1.79 -5.64
CA GLU A 61 -2.83 2.59 -4.42
C GLU A 61 -2.42 4.04 -4.71
N LEU A 62 -1.38 4.24 -5.51
CA LEU A 62 -0.97 5.59 -5.87
C LEU A 62 -2.06 6.35 -6.61
N SER A 63 -2.77 5.67 -7.51
CA SER A 63 -3.78 6.34 -8.34
C SER A 63 -5.01 6.76 -7.55
N ARG A 64 -5.31 6.10 -6.44
CA ARG A 64 -6.47 6.45 -5.60
C ARG A 64 -6.09 7.31 -4.42
N GLY A 65 -4.80 7.54 -4.20
CA GLY A 65 -4.33 8.29 -3.04
C GLY A 65 -4.41 9.80 -3.25
N GLU A 66 -4.56 10.51 -2.15
CA GLU A 66 -4.43 11.96 -2.16
C GLU A 66 -2.97 12.31 -1.99
N VAL A 67 -2.40 13.05 -2.93
CA VAL A 67 -0.98 13.43 -2.89
C VAL A 67 -0.86 14.81 -2.27
N LEU A 68 -0.09 14.90 -1.19
CA LEU A 68 0.16 16.15 -0.49
C LEU A 68 1.65 16.43 -0.45
N ASP A 69 2.01 17.69 -0.28
CA ASP A 69 3.41 18.05 -0.07
C ASP A 69 3.91 17.51 1.28
N PRO A 70 5.22 17.24 1.41
CA PRO A 70 5.74 16.63 2.65
C PRO A 70 5.34 17.35 3.93
N GLN A 71 5.33 18.69 3.91
CA GLN A 71 4.99 19.46 5.10
C GLN A 71 3.51 19.40 5.46
N ASP A 72 2.67 18.91 4.56
CA ASP A 72 1.22 18.82 4.77
C ASP A 72 0.76 17.42 5.16
N ILE A 73 1.67 16.46 5.30
CA ILE A 73 1.34 15.09 5.66
C ILE A 73 0.94 15.04 7.14
N PRO A 74 -0.26 14.50 7.45
CA PRO A 74 -0.66 14.34 8.85
C PRO A 74 0.27 13.39 9.61
N ASP A 75 0.40 13.62 10.91
CA ASP A 75 1.30 12.84 11.78
C ASP A 75 0.90 11.38 11.93
N ASN A 76 -0.35 11.05 11.61
CA ASN A 76 -0.90 9.71 11.79
C ASN A 76 -0.96 8.90 10.48
N VAL A 77 -0.24 9.35 9.46
CA VAL A 77 -0.22 8.69 8.15
C VAL A 77 1.10 7.93 7.99
N VAL A 78 1.02 6.71 7.46
CA VAL A 78 2.20 5.90 7.16
C VAL A 78 2.82 6.40 5.87
N SER A 79 3.99 7.00 5.97
CA SER A 79 4.80 7.42 4.83
C SER A 79 6.03 6.53 4.71
N MET A 80 6.77 6.65 3.62
CA MET A 80 8.03 5.90 3.48
C MET A 80 8.98 6.28 4.61
N ASN A 81 9.71 5.29 5.10
CA ASN A 81 10.64 5.39 6.23
C ASN A 81 9.96 5.58 7.59
N SER A 82 8.64 5.44 7.67
CA SER A 82 7.92 5.44 8.94
C SER A 82 8.12 4.13 9.68
N GLN A 83 8.36 4.22 10.99
CA GLN A 83 8.36 3.05 11.86
C GLN A 83 6.97 2.89 12.47
N ILE A 84 6.36 1.76 12.24
CA ILE A 84 4.96 1.54 12.62
C ILE A 84 4.80 0.23 13.37
N ARG A 85 3.74 0.18 14.16
CA ARG A 85 3.22 -1.08 14.70
C ARG A 85 1.93 -1.39 13.98
N PHE A 86 1.81 -2.59 13.49
CA PHE A 86 0.58 -3.05 12.84
C PHE A 86 0.28 -4.48 13.25
N THR A 87 -0.98 -4.86 13.12
CA THR A 87 -1.43 -6.19 13.48
C THR A 87 -1.93 -6.92 12.24
N ASP A 88 -1.44 -8.12 12.05
CA ASP A 88 -2.02 -9.07 11.10
C ASP A 88 -3.22 -9.70 11.80
N LEU A 89 -4.42 -9.21 11.47
CA LEU A 89 -5.64 -9.67 12.13
C LEU A 89 -6.00 -11.09 11.73
N THR A 90 -5.51 -11.54 10.59
CA THR A 90 -5.78 -12.91 10.12
C THR A 90 -5.07 -13.93 10.98
N ARG A 91 -3.83 -13.64 11.36
CA ARG A 91 -2.99 -14.53 12.18
C ARG A 91 -2.97 -14.15 13.66
N GLY A 92 -3.42 -12.94 13.98
CA GLY A 92 -3.37 -12.44 15.36
C GLY A 92 -1.98 -12.04 15.79
N CYS A 93 -1.11 -11.62 14.87
CA CYS A 93 0.27 -11.24 15.14
C CYS A 93 0.45 -9.74 15.05
N GLN A 94 1.13 -9.16 16.04
CA GLN A 94 1.48 -7.76 16.04
C GLN A 94 2.95 -7.61 15.66
N MET A 95 3.26 -6.66 14.80
CA MET A 95 4.62 -6.46 14.29
C MET A 95 4.99 -4.99 14.35
N VAL A 96 6.30 -4.75 14.58
CA VAL A 96 6.89 -3.41 14.45
C VAL A 96 7.85 -3.45 13.28
N ARG A 97 7.65 -2.57 12.30
CA ARG A 97 8.49 -2.52 11.11
C ARG A 97 8.66 -1.09 10.63
N THR A 98 9.75 -0.86 9.91
CA THR A 98 9.99 0.40 9.21
C THR A 98 9.77 0.17 7.73
N LEU A 99 8.87 0.93 7.12
CA LEU A 99 8.56 0.79 5.70
C LEU A 99 9.64 1.49 4.88
N VAL A 100 10.37 0.73 4.08
CA VAL A 100 11.54 1.24 3.37
C VAL A 100 11.48 0.97 1.88
N TYR A 101 12.25 1.74 1.12
CA TYR A 101 12.52 1.42 -0.28
C TYR A 101 13.43 0.19 -0.35
N PRO A 102 13.36 -0.60 -1.44
CA PRO A 102 14.15 -1.83 -1.52
C PRO A 102 15.64 -1.63 -1.30
N HIS A 103 16.19 -0.52 -1.78
CA HIS A 103 17.62 -0.27 -1.67
C HIS A 103 18.08 -0.04 -0.22
N ALA A 104 17.18 0.30 0.67
CA ALA A 104 17.50 0.57 2.07
C ALA A 104 17.26 -0.64 2.98
N LEU A 105 16.70 -1.73 2.44
CA LEU A 105 16.28 -2.86 3.26
C LEU A 105 17.43 -3.47 4.06
N ALA A 106 18.61 -3.58 3.45
CA ALA A 106 19.75 -4.20 4.10
C ALA A 106 20.31 -3.37 5.26
N SER A 107 20.03 -2.07 5.29
CA SER A 107 20.59 -1.17 6.31
C SER A 107 19.62 -0.85 7.43
N VAL A 108 18.39 -1.42 7.40
CA VAL A 108 17.37 -1.15 8.42
C VAL A 108 16.94 -2.49 9.01
N ALA A 109 17.27 -2.71 10.29
CA ALA A 109 17.11 -4.01 10.93
C ALA A 109 15.65 -4.48 10.96
N ASP A 110 14.72 -3.56 11.19
CA ASP A 110 13.29 -3.87 11.23
C ASP A 110 12.58 -3.48 9.93
N GLY A 111 13.33 -3.38 8.83
CA GLY A 111 12.77 -2.94 7.57
C GLY A 111 11.82 -3.93 6.93
N ILE A 112 10.78 -3.38 6.30
CA ILE A 112 9.95 -4.12 5.36
C ILE A 112 9.92 -3.30 4.07
N SER A 113 10.20 -3.97 2.95
CA SER A 113 10.20 -3.29 1.66
C SER A 113 8.79 -2.94 1.23
N VAL A 114 8.61 -1.75 0.67
CA VAL A 114 7.34 -1.37 0.05
C VAL A 114 6.98 -2.30 -1.11
N MET A 115 7.97 -2.99 -1.68
CA MET A 115 7.73 -3.98 -2.74
C MET A 115 7.47 -5.38 -2.20
N ALA A 116 7.55 -5.58 -0.88
CA ALA A 116 7.09 -6.82 -0.27
C ALA A 116 5.56 -6.86 -0.31
N PRO A 117 4.94 -8.04 -0.36
CA PRO A 117 3.48 -8.11 -0.49
C PRO A 117 2.73 -7.31 0.57
N ILE A 118 3.13 -7.44 1.84
CA ILE A 118 2.47 -6.68 2.91
C ILE A 118 2.91 -5.22 2.91
N GLY A 119 4.16 -4.95 2.54
CA GLY A 119 4.68 -3.58 2.54
C GLY A 119 3.86 -2.64 1.68
N ALA A 120 3.46 -3.09 0.50
CA ALA A 120 2.66 -2.26 -0.41
C ALA A 120 1.29 -1.90 0.18
N ALA A 121 0.76 -2.74 1.08
CA ALA A 121 -0.53 -2.49 1.71
C ALA A 121 -0.47 -1.35 2.73
N LEU A 122 0.70 -1.08 3.29
CA LEU A 122 0.82 -0.20 4.44
C LEU A 122 0.91 1.29 4.07
N ILE A 123 1.39 1.60 2.87
CA ILE A 123 1.66 2.99 2.49
C ILE A 123 0.37 3.82 2.49
N GLY A 124 0.43 4.98 3.12
CA GLY A 124 -0.65 5.95 3.09
C GLY A 124 -1.79 5.71 4.06
N LEU A 125 -1.79 4.59 4.77
CA LEU A 125 -2.84 4.30 5.76
C LEU A 125 -2.66 5.18 6.99
N LYS A 126 -3.76 5.40 7.70
CA LYS A 126 -3.76 6.13 8.97
C LYS A 126 -3.82 5.17 10.13
N VAL A 127 -3.36 5.63 11.28
CA VAL A 127 -3.53 4.88 12.52
C VAL A 127 -5.02 4.57 12.71
N GLY A 128 -5.32 3.31 12.97
CA GLY A 128 -6.69 2.82 13.13
C GLY A 128 -7.28 2.24 11.86
N ASP A 129 -6.70 2.48 10.71
CA ASP A 129 -7.21 1.93 9.45
C ASP A 129 -6.98 0.43 9.39
N GLU A 130 -7.96 -0.26 8.78
CA GLU A 130 -7.84 -1.68 8.45
C GLU A 130 -7.92 -1.82 6.94
N ILE A 131 -7.14 -2.74 6.41
CA ILE A 131 -7.12 -3.01 4.97
C ILE A 131 -7.11 -4.51 4.75
N GLU A 132 -7.83 -4.96 3.73
CA GLU A 132 -7.76 -6.33 3.27
C GLU A 132 -6.91 -6.36 2.01
N TRP A 133 -5.90 -7.21 1.98
CA TRP A 133 -4.88 -7.17 0.93
C TRP A 133 -4.61 -8.55 0.37
N PRO A 134 -4.52 -8.67 -0.96
CA PRO A 134 -4.24 -9.97 -1.58
C PRO A 134 -2.77 -10.35 -1.43
N LEU A 135 -2.53 -11.63 -1.18
CA LEU A 135 -1.20 -12.21 -1.14
C LEU A 135 -0.95 -13.03 -2.39
N PRO A 136 0.33 -13.28 -2.74
CA PRO A 136 0.65 -13.99 -3.98
C PRO A 136 0.05 -15.39 -4.10
N ASN A 137 -0.25 -16.05 -3.00
CA ASN A 137 -0.79 -17.41 -2.98
C ASN A 137 -2.33 -17.45 -3.04
N ASN A 138 -2.96 -16.38 -3.53
CA ASN A 138 -4.41 -16.21 -3.59
C ASN A 138 -5.10 -16.13 -2.23
N ALA A 139 -4.34 -16.05 -1.15
CA ALA A 139 -4.87 -15.77 0.17
C ALA A 139 -5.01 -14.26 0.34
N ASN A 140 -5.81 -13.85 1.32
CA ASN A 140 -5.92 -12.46 1.72
C ASN A 140 -5.42 -12.31 3.13
N VAL A 141 -4.86 -11.14 3.44
CA VAL A 141 -4.46 -10.79 4.78
C VAL A 141 -5.23 -9.53 5.19
N ARG A 142 -5.58 -9.45 6.46
CA ARG A 142 -6.24 -8.27 7.01
C ARG A 142 -5.29 -7.62 7.98
N LEU A 143 -5.01 -6.35 7.76
CA LEU A 143 -4.01 -5.60 8.53
C LEU A 143 -4.67 -4.38 9.18
N ARG A 144 -4.19 -4.02 10.36
CA ARG A 144 -4.61 -2.79 11.05
C ARG A 144 -3.38 -2.02 11.50
N ILE A 145 -3.38 -0.72 11.24
CA ILE A 145 -2.30 0.16 11.72
C ILE A 145 -2.60 0.53 13.16
N ASP A 146 -1.70 0.15 14.06
CA ASP A 146 -1.90 0.38 15.50
C ASP A 146 -1.26 1.68 15.97
N ALA A 147 -0.06 1.99 15.49
CA ALA A 147 0.68 3.18 15.94
C ALA A 147 1.78 3.52 14.95
N ILE A 148 2.19 4.78 14.97
CA ILE A 148 3.36 5.26 14.24
C ILE A 148 4.34 5.77 15.28
N PHE A 149 5.48 5.09 15.40
CA PHE A 149 6.51 5.47 16.37
C PHE A 149 7.42 6.57 15.84
N TRP A 150 7.63 6.61 14.54
CA TRP A 150 8.48 7.61 13.91
C TRP A 150 8.00 7.85 12.49
N GLN A 151 8.02 9.11 12.07
CA GLN A 151 7.60 9.50 10.73
C GLN A 151 8.48 10.67 10.31
N PRO A 152 9.10 10.62 9.10
CA PRO A 152 10.00 11.69 8.67
C PRO A 152 9.35 13.07 8.67
N GLU A 153 8.12 13.18 8.17
CA GLU A 153 7.42 14.46 8.07
C GLU A 153 7.13 15.05 9.44
N ARG A 154 6.77 14.19 10.40
CA ARG A 154 6.52 14.62 11.78
C ARG A 154 7.79 15.18 12.41
N GLU A 155 8.96 14.63 12.02
CA GLU A 155 10.26 15.11 12.50
C GLU A 155 10.84 16.18 11.58
N LYS A 156 10.04 16.69 10.64
CA LYS A 156 10.42 17.74 9.68
C LYS A 156 11.57 17.34 8.78
N GLN A 157 11.72 16.06 8.49
CA GLN A 157 12.72 15.55 7.56
C GLN A 157 12.06 15.33 6.20
N PHE A 158 11.78 16.42 5.51
CA PHE A 158 10.91 16.44 4.34
C PHE A 158 11.53 15.83 3.08
N HIS A 159 12.82 15.57 3.09
CA HIS A 159 13.54 15.01 1.92
C HIS A 159 13.89 13.53 2.10
N ARG A 160 13.42 12.90 3.14
CA ARG A 160 13.81 11.56 3.48
C ARG A 160 13.04 10.47 2.78
#